data_6e14c6d00cf97402e101cd4f26f30121
#
_entry.id   6e14c6d00cf97402e101cd4f26f30121
#
_cell.length_a   1.000
_cell.length_b   1.000
_cell.length_c   1.000
_cell.angle_alpha   90.00
_cell.angle_beta   90.00
_cell.angle_gamma   90.00
#
_symmetry.space_group_name_H-M   'P 1'
#
loop_
_entity.id
_entity.type
_entity.pdbx_description
1 polymer ?
#
loop_
_entity_poly.entity_id
_entity_poly.type
_entity_poly.pdbx_seq_one_letter_code
_entity_poly.pdbx_strand_id
1 'polypeptide(L)'
;MKIAMICSEAAPLVKTGGLGDVTFALSKELTKQEQDVVMVLPYYKVIKENKSLKVKFVSEFHIQMSWRNQYVGIFTAKINGVKFYFIDNESYFKRDNIYGYDDDAERFAFFCKATLDLILNIDFSHMKLIILYTKIK
;
A
#
# COMPACT_ATOMS: atom_id res chain seq x y z
N MET A 1 -6.01 7.25 -18.25
CA MET A 1 -5.03 6.19 -17.97
C MET A 1 -5.26 5.68 -16.54
N LYS A 2 -5.14 4.39 -16.33
CA LYS A 2 -5.19 3.78 -14.99
C LYS A 2 -3.77 3.62 -14.45
N ILE A 3 -3.53 4.17 -13.26
CA ILE A 3 -2.20 4.18 -12.65
C ILE A 3 -2.29 3.58 -11.25
N ALA A 4 -1.48 2.55 -10.97
CA ALA A 4 -1.29 2.06 -9.62
C ALA A 4 0.03 2.57 -9.08
N MET A 5 -0.01 3.28 -7.97
CA MET A 5 1.17 3.74 -7.25
C MET A 5 1.38 2.84 -6.04
N ILE A 6 2.46 2.08 -6.06
CA ILE A 6 2.82 1.11 -5.03
C ILE A 6 3.93 1.71 -4.19
N CYS A 7 3.70 1.94 -2.92
CA CYS A 7 4.63 2.67 -2.07
C CYS A 7 4.63 2.16 -0.63
N SER A 8 5.75 2.37 0.03
CA SER A 8 5.90 2.02 1.45
C SER A 8 5.41 3.11 2.40
N GLU A 9 5.24 4.33 1.91
CA GLU A 9 4.69 5.44 2.69
C GLU A 9 4.02 6.47 1.78
N ALA A 10 3.02 7.15 2.32
CA ALA A 10 2.32 8.25 1.64
C ALA A 10 1.76 9.22 2.68
N ALA A 11 2.16 10.49 2.62
CA ALA A 11 1.56 11.53 3.45
C ALA A 11 0.08 11.73 3.06
N PRO A 12 -0.80 12.14 3.97
CA PRO A 12 -0.58 12.37 5.40
C PRO A 12 -0.68 11.12 6.28
N LEU A 13 -0.97 9.96 5.70
CA LEU A 13 -1.26 8.72 6.46
C LEU A 13 -0.05 8.19 7.19
N VAL A 14 1.06 8.08 6.49
CA VAL A 14 2.32 7.58 7.03
C VAL A 14 3.48 8.29 6.30
N LYS A 15 4.39 8.87 7.06
CA LYS A 15 5.51 9.62 6.52
C LYS A 15 6.70 9.52 7.48
N THR A 16 7.84 9.08 6.95
CA THR A 16 9.11 9.10 7.68
C THR A 16 10.13 10.03 7.03
N GLY A 17 9.88 10.49 5.80
CA GLY A 17 10.79 11.33 5.03
C GLY A 17 10.16 11.85 3.75
N GLY A 18 10.99 12.27 2.81
CA GLY A 18 10.56 12.90 1.57
C GLY A 18 9.74 11.99 0.63
N LEU A 19 9.91 10.67 0.74
CA LEU A 19 9.15 9.75 -0.10
C LEU A 19 7.64 9.89 0.11
N GLY A 20 7.19 10.01 1.36
CA GLY A 20 5.78 10.18 1.67
C GLY A 20 5.20 11.44 1.03
N ASP A 21 5.94 12.54 1.04
CA ASP A 21 5.52 13.80 0.41
C ASP A 21 5.43 13.70 -1.10
N VAL A 22 6.44 13.10 -1.73
CA VAL A 22 6.46 12.91 -3.20
C VAL A 22 5.30 12.02 -3.63
N THR A 23 5.08 10.94 -2.94
CA THR A 23 4.01 9.98 -3.25
C THR A 23 2.64 10.65 -3.21
N PHE A 24 2.37 11.41 -2.15
CA PHE A 24 1.10 12.13 -2.01
C PHE A 24 0.93 13.21 -3.08
N ALA A 25 1.95 14.05 -3.27
CA ALA A 25 1.90 15.15 -4.23
C ALA A 25 1.68 14.64 -5.66
N LEU A 26 2.38 13.57 -6.04
CA LEU A 26 2.23 12.98 -7.37
C LEU A 26 0.85 12.37 -7.58
N SER A 27 0.34 11.63 -6.60
CA SER A 27 -0.99 11.02 -6.72
C SER A 27 -2.09 12.07 -6.87
N LYS A 28 -1.98 13.16 -6.12
CA LYS A 28 -2.92 14.27 -6.16
C LYS A 28 -2.87 14.98 -7.52
N GLU A 29 -1.68 15.23 -8.02
CA GLU A 29 -1.51 15.90 -9.32
C GLU A 29 -2.02 15.04 -10.48
N LEU A 30 -1.72 13.75 -10.48
CA LEU A 30 -2.23 12.82 -11.50
C LEU A 30 -3.75 12.73 -11.48
N THR A 31 -4.35 12.76 -10.29
CA THR A 31 -5.81 12.77 -10.15
C THR A 31 -6.41 14.06 -10.73
N LYS A 32 -5.77 15.21 -10.52
CA LYS A 32 -6.21 16.50 -11.13
C LYS A 32 -6.13 16.45 -12.66
N GLN A 33 -5.19 15.69 -13.22
CA GLN A 33 -5.06 15.52 -14.67
C GLN A 33 -6.00 14.44 -15.22
N GLU A 34 -7.05 14.11 -14.46
CA GLU A 34 -8.08 13.14 -14.86
C GLU A 34 -7.55 11.71 -15.08
N GLN A 35 -6.41 11.37 -14.47
CA GLN A 35 -5.92 10.00 -14.46
C GLN A 35 -6.64 9.22 -13.34
N ASP A 36 -6.90 7.96 -13.60
CA ASP A 36 -7.49 7.05 -12.60
C ASP A 36 -6.36 6.45 -11.76
N VAL A 37 -6.16 7.00 -10.55
CA VAL A 37 -5.03 6.66 -9.68
C VAL A 37 -5.51 5.82 -8.51
N VAL A 38 -4.80 4.73 -8.26
CA VAL A 38 -4.96 3.87 -7.09
C VAL A 38 -3.63 3.85 -6.34
N MET A 39 -3.71 4.05 -5.03
CA MET A 39 -2.54 3.96 -4.15
C MET A 39 -2.58 2.63 -3.41
N VAL A 40 -1.44 1.94 -3.31
CA VAL A 40 -1.32 0.70 -2.55
C VAL A 40 -0.26 0.86 -1.47
N LEU A 41 -0.65 0.65 -0.23
CA LEU A 41 0.20 0.79 0.97
C LEU A 41 0.07 -0.44 1.85
N PRO A 42 1.10 -0.78 2.63
CA PRO A 42 0.90 -1.69 3.76
C PRO A 42 -0.08 -1.09 4.78
N TYR A 43 -0.90 -1.94 5.39
CA TYR A 43 -1.84 -1.50 6.41
C TYR A 43 -1.15 -1.42 7.77
N TYR A 44 -0.32 -0.39 7.93
CA TYR A 44 0.45 -0.17 9.16
C TYR A 44 -0.44 0.11 10.37
N LYS A 45 0.10 -0.15 11.56
CA LYS A 45 -0.56 0.15 12.82
C LYS A 45 -1.05 1.60 12.91
N VAL A 46 -0.21 2.56 12.50
CA VAL A 46 -0.55 3.99 12.53
C VAL A 46 -1.78 4.31 11.66
N ILE A 47 -1.96 3.60 10.56
CA ILE A 47 -3.14 3.75 9.69
C ILE A 47 -4.36 3.10 10.34
N LYS A 48 -4.21 1.90 10.91
CA LYS A 48 -5.29 1.20 11.61
C LYS A 48 -5.85 2.02 12.78
N GLU A 49 -5.00 2.72 13.50
CA GLU A 49 -5.36 3.53 14.65
C GLU A 49 -5.91 4.91 14.29
N ASN A 50 -5.85 5.30 13.02
CA ASN A 50 -6.36 6.59 12.55
C ASN A 50 -7.89 6.54 12.41
N LYS A 51 -8.59 7.01 13.44
CA LYS A 51 -10.06 6.98 13.52
C LYS A 51 -10.75 7.91 12.54
N SER A 52 -10.03 8.86 11.92
CA SER A 52 -10.60 9.75 10.92
C SER A 52 -10.81 9.08 9.56
N LEU A 53 -10.19 7.91 9.35
CA LEU A 53 -10.31 7.16 8.12
C LEU A 53 -11.51 6.21 8.15
N LYS A 54 -12.27 6.22 7.06
CA LYS A 54 -13.37 5.26 6.86
C LYS A 54 -12.84 4.11 6.00
N VAL A 55 -12.23 3.13 6.65
CA VAL A 55 -11.64 1.98 5.99
C VAL A 55 -12.66 0.85 5.90
N LYS A 56 -12.77 0.23 4.73
CA LYS A 56 -13.67 -0.90 4.48
C LYS A 56 -12.87 -2.13 4.12
N PHE A 57 -13.29 -3.28 4.63
CA PHE A 57 -12.77 -4.58 4.21
C PHE A 57 -13.27 -4.90 2.79
N VAL A 58 -12.37 -5.41 1.94
CA VAL A 58 -12.68 -5.78 0.56
C VAL A 58 -12.69 -7.29 0.39
N SER A 59 -11.56 -7.93 0.68
CA SER A 59 -11.39 -9.38 0.51
C SER A 59 -10.16 -9.87 1.26
N GLU A 60 -9.98 -11.18 1.29
CA GLU A 60 -8.80 -11.82 1.84
C GLU A 60 -8.39 -13.00 0.98
N PHE A 61 -7.11 -13.29 0.98
CA PHE A 61 -6.53 -14.45 0.32
C PHE A 61 -5.24 -14.84 1.01
N HIS A 62 -4.59 -15.89 0.55
CA HIS A 62 -3.30 -16.35 1.08
C HIS A 62 -2.26 -16.41 -0.03
N ILE A 63 -1.02 -16.10 0.31
CA ILE A 63 0.11 -16.25 -0.60
C ILE A 63 1.18 -17.11 0.04
N GLN A 64 1.91 -17.84 -0.81
CA GLN A 64 3.01 -18.69 -0.38
C GLN A 64 4.28 -17.85 -0.26
N MET A 65 4.85 -17.79 0.94
CA MET A 65 6.14 -17.16 1.22
C MET A 65 7.11 -18.25 1.71
N SER A 66 7.90 -18.81 0.79
CA SER A 66 8.73 -19.98 1.05
C SER A 66 7.87 -21.16 1.53
N TRP A 67 8.09 -21.69 2.75
CA TRP A 67 7.26 -22.77 3.32
C TRP A 67 6.02 -22.26 4.05
N ARG A 68 5.86 -20.94 4.20
CA ARG A 68 4.75 -20.33 4.96
C ARG A 68 3.62 -19.88 4.03
N ASN A 69 2.40 -20.16 4.47
CA ASN A 69 1.20 -19.67 3.82
C ASN A 69 0.71 -18.43 4.59
N GLN A 70 0.90 -17.25 4.02
CA GLN A 70 0.65 -15.98 4.69
C GLN A 70 -0.70 -15.39 4.30
N TYR A 71 -1.42 -14.93 5.31
CA TYR A 71 -2.68 -14.21 5.15
C TYR A 71 -2.46 -12.85 4.49
N VAL A 72 -3.36 -12.48 3.58
CA VAL A 72 -3.42 -11.15 2.97
C VAL A 72 -4.84 -10.62 3.11
N GLY A 73 -5.00 -9.55 3.88
CA GLY A 73 -6.26 -8.81 3.94
C GLY A 73 -6.20 -7.59 3.03
N ILE A 74 -7.28 -7.31 2.33
CA ILE A 74 -7.39 -6.13 1.46
C ILE A 74 -8.45 -5.20 2.03
N PHE A 75 -8.01 -3.98 2.34
CA PHE A 75 -8.87 -2.90 2.83
C PHE A 75 -8.79 -1.71 1.88
N THR A 76 -9.80 -0.87 1.90
CA THR A 76 -9.85 0.31 1.01
C THR A 76 -10.38 1.52 1.74
N ALA A 77 -9.91 2.70 1.33
CA ALA A 77 -10.44 3.99 1.75
C ALA A 77 -10.22 5.00 0.63
N LYS A 78 -11.03 6.06 0.63
CA LYS A 78 -10.85 7.19 -0.29
C LYS A 78 -10.38 8.40 0.51
N ILE A 79 -9.24 8.97 0.11
CA ILE A 79 -8.59 10.06 0.84
C ILE A 79 -8.24 11.14 -0.17
N ASN A 80 -8.78 12.38 0.03
CA ASN A 80 -8.56 13.51 -0.87
C ASN A 80 -8.85 13.18 -2.34
N GLY A 81 -9.90 12.39 -2.58
CA GLY A 81 -10.30 11.98 -3.93
C GLY A 81 -9.50 10.83 -4.53
N VAL A 82 -8.48 10.34 -3.84
CA VAL A 82 -7.63 9.22 -4.29
C VAL A 82 -8.07 7.93 -3.60
N LYS A 83 -8.21 6.86 -4.38
CA LYS A 83 -8.53 5.54 -3.85
C LYS A 83 -7.28 4.85 -3.34
N PHE A 84 -7.32 4.40 -2.07
CA PHE A 84 -6.25 3.65 -1.44
C PHE A 84 -6.67 2.20 -1.24
N TYR A 85 -5.74 1.28 -1.47
CA TYR A 85 -5.81 -0.09 -1.00
C TYR A 85 -4.73 -0.32 0.04
N PHE A 86 -5.10 -1.00 1.13
CA PHE A 86 -4.19 -1.36 2.20
C PHE A 86 -4.02 -2.87 2.26
N ILE A 87 -2.77 -3.32 2.27
CA ILE A 87 -2.41 -4.73 2.36
C ILE A 87 -2.19 -5.07 3.82
N ASP A 88 -3.04 -5.93 4.38
CA ASP A 88 -2.98 -6.30 5.78
C ASP A 88 -2.30 -7.64 6.01
N ASN A 89 -1.36 -7.63 6.94
CA ASN A 89 -0.83 -8.77 7.67
C ASN A 89 -0.28 -8.22 8.96
N GLU A 90 -0.94 -8.48 10.08
CA GLU A 90 -0.57 -7.87 11.36
C GLU A 90 0.83 -8.29 11.83
N SER A 91 1.25 -9.52 11.54
CA SER A 91 2.59 -9.98 11.87
C SER A 91 3.69 -9.14 11.22
N TYR A 92 3.46 -8.68 9.99
CA TYR A 92 4.41 -7.84 9.27
C TYR A 92 4.24 -6.34 9.54
N PHE A 93 3.01 -5.86 9.66
CA PHE A 93 2.75 -4.42 9.58
C PHE A 93 2.15 -3.77 10.82
N LYS A 94 1.58 -4.54 11.75
CA LYS A 94 1.07 -3.97 13.00
C LYS A 94 2.22 -3.80 13.99
N ARG A 95 3.10 -2.88 13.69
CA ARG A 95 4.32 -2.60 14.46
C ARG A 95 4.45 -1.10 14.72
N ASP A 96 5.25 -0.73 15.70
CA ASP A 96 5.42 0.67 16.12
C ASP A 96 6.18 1.52 15.10
N ASN A 97 7.07 0.91 14.34
CA ASN A 97 7.86 1.60 13.32
C ASN A 97 7.57 1.07 11.92
N ILE A 98 7.82 1.90 10.92
CA ILE A 98 7.63 1.53 9.51
C ILE A 98 8.81 0.70 9.01
N TYR A 99 10.02 1.07 9.40
CA TYR A 99 11.27 0.43 9.00
C TYR A 99 12.14 0.10 10.20
N GLY A 100 13.24 -0.61 9.96
CA GLY A 100 14.26 -0.87 10.96
C GLY A 100 14.17 -2.23 11.64
N TYR A 101 13.42 -3.15 11.06
CA TYR A 101 13.31 -4.51 11.56
C TYR A 101 14.20 -5.46 10.79
N ASP A 102 14.70 -6.50 11.45
CA ASP A 102 15.57 -7.51 10.83
C ASP A 102 14.90 -8.21 9.65
N ASP A 103 13.58 -8.31 9.67
CA ASP A 103 12.79 -8.94 8.61
C ASP A 103 12.22 -7.96 7.57
N ASP A 104 12.75 -6.75 7.47
CA ASP A 104 12.26 -5.75 6.52
C ASP A 104 12.24 -6.26 5.08
N ALA A 105 13.26 -7.01 4.66
CA ALA A 105 13.29 -7.60 3.33
C ALA A 105 12.11 -8.53 3.08
N GLU A 106 11.79 -9.40 4.02
CA GLU A 106 10.63 -10.30 3.93
C GLU A 106 9.31 -9.53 3.95
N ARG A 107 9.19 -8.54 4.83
CA ARG A 107 7.98 -7.70 4.96
C ARG A 107 7.63 -7.03 3.63
N PHE A 108 8.58 -6.41 2.99
CA PHE A 108 8.34 -5.69 1.74
C PHE A 108 8.30 -6.61 0.53
N ALA A 109 8.98 -7.75 0.54
CA ALA A 109 8.78 -8.80 -0.46
C ALA A 109 7.35 -9.35 -0.40
N PHE A 110 6.83 -9.61 0.79
CA PHE A 110 5.41 -9.97 1.01
C PHE A 110 4.48 -8.90 0.43
N PHE A 111 4.74 -7.66 0.75
CA PHE A 111 3.92 -6.54 0.26
C PHE A 111 3.88 -6.49 -1.26
N CYS A 112 5.02 -6.62 -1.93
CA CYS A 112 5.09 -6.61 -3.38
C CYS A 112 4.32 -7.78 -4.00
N LYS A 113 4.50 -8.98 -3.46
CA LYS A 113 3.80 -10.18 -3.96
C LYS A 113 2.29 -10.08 -3.78
N ALA A 114 1.84 -9.67 -2.61
CA ALA A 114 0.42 -9.46 -2.33
C ALA A 114 -0.19 -8.38 -3.22
N THR A 115 0.55 -7.32 -3.47
CA THR A 115 0.10 -6.22 -4.36
C THR A 115 -0.08 -6.70 -5.80
N LEU A 116 0.84 -7.52 -6.33
CA LEU A 116 0.69 -8.08 -7.66
C LEU A 116 -0.57 -8.95 -7.77
N ASP A 117 -0.83 -9.79 -6.77
CA ASP A 117 -2.04 -10.62 -6.75
C ASP A 117 -3.31 -9.75 -6.64
N LEU A 118 -3.28 -8.68 -5.86
CA LEU A 118 -4.38 -7.72 -5.79
C LEU A 118 -4.66 -7.10 -7.16
N ILE A 119 -3.63 -6.62 -7.83
CA ILE A 119 -3.76 -5.95 -9.15
C ILE A 119 -4.36 -6.88 -10.19
N LEU A 120 -4.01 -8.16 -10.17
CA LEU A 120 -4.57 -9.15 -11.09
C LEU A 120 -6.06 -9.43 -10.83
N ASN A 121 -6.54 -9.19 -9.62
CA ASN A 121 -7.92 -9.45 -9.20
C ASN A 121 -8.84 -8.23 -9.27
N ILE A 122 -8.30 -7.02 -9.35
CA ILE A 122 -9.07 -5.81 -9.62
C ILE A 122 -9.00 -5.55 -11.12
N ASP A 123 -10.13 -5.15 -11.71
CA ASP A 123 -10.24 -4.96 -13.17
C ASP A 123 -9.42 -3.73 -13.62
N PHE A 124 -8.10 -3.88 -13.62
CA PHE A 124 -7.17 -2.87 -14.10
C PHE A 124 -6.49 -3.34 -15.38
N SER A 125 -7.27 -3.65 -16.40
CA SER A 125 -6.73 -3.89 -17.74
C SER A 125 -5.99 -2.65 -18.24
N HIS A 126 -4.78 -2.85 -18.80
CA HIS A 126 -3.92 -1.78 -19.33
C HIS A 126 -3.39 -0.77 -18.28
N MET A 127 -3.18 -1.22 -17.06
CA MET A 127 -2.65 -0.39 -15.99
C MET A 127 -1.16 -0.03 -16.20
N LYS A 128 -0.80 1.19 -15.86
CA LYS A 128 0.59 1.60 -15.68
C LYS A 128 0.97 1.50 -14.20
N LEU A 129 2.13 0.94 -13.91
CA LEU A 129 2.62 0.79 -12.55
C LEU A 129 3.69 1.84 -12.26
N ILE A 130 3.54 2.51 -11.13
CA ILE A 130 4.58 3.38 -10.56
C ILE A 130 4.94 2.78 -9.20
N ILE A 131 6.18 2.32 -9.07
CA ILE A 131 6.68 1.74 -7.82
C ILE A 131 7.61 2.75 -7.17
N LEU A 132 7.23 3.19 -5.97
CA LEU A 132 8.00 4.14 -5.18
C LEU A 132 8.49 3.46 -3.90
N TYR A 133 9.80 3.42 -3.72
CA TYR A 133 10.39 2.82 -2.54
C TYR A 133 11.60 3.65 -2.06
N THR A 134 11.90 3.55 -0.78
CA THR A 134 13.17 4.05 -0.25
C THR A 134 14.17 2.91 -0.17
N LYS A 135 15.44 3.25 -0.24
CA LYS A 135 16.48 2.27 0.04
C LYS A 135 16.38 1.87 1.51
N ILE A 136 16.07 0.63 1.76
CA ILE A 136 16.06 0.06 3.10
C ILE A 136 17.52 -0.07 3.55
N LYS A 137 17.85 0.62 4.61
CA LYS A 137 19.20 0.57 5.18
C LYS A 137 19.36 -0.63 6.11
#